data_3f21c659ad61788ae20666bf7e079539
#
_entry.id   3f21c659ad61788ae20666bf7e079539
#
_cell.length_a   1.000
_cell.length_b   1.000
_cell.length_c   1.000
_cell.angle_alpha   90.00
_cell.angle_beta   90.00
_cell.angle_gamma   90.00
#
_symmetry.space_group_name_H-M   'P 1'
#
loop_
_entity.id
_entity.type
_entity.pdbx_description
1 polymer ?
#
loop_
_entity_poly.entity_id
_entity_poly.type
_entity_poly.pdbx_seq_one_letter_code
_entity_poly.pdbx_strand_id
1 'polypeptide(L)'
;PFEAGKKYSAGDKVYLVNRKKSVIATTFGSKSVEEGLRLNGAHIDSPRLDLKPNPVYEKSDLAYFKTHYYGGIRKYQWGATPLSMHGVIVKKSGEIVEVNIGEQEGDPVFCVTDLLPHLAAEQNMRPLKDGLKGEELNVIIGSIPYVDEAKIKEPVKLLALQLLNERYGITEADFFRAEIELVPAHKASDVGLDRSMIGAYGQDDRVCAYTALMAEIETENPVYTTVTILTDKEEIGSVGNTGLNSDYVLHYVEELAETQGADVKRALRNSICLSSDVNAAYDPTFPNVYEERNSCYLNKGCVLTKCQRRSDGKGHRHDGSGGRVLADR
;
A
#
# COMPACT_ATOMS: atom_id res chain seq x y z
N PRO A 1 12.42 19.64 5.49
CA PRO A 1 13.18 18.38 5.56
C PRO A 1 14.03 18.30 6.83
N PHE A 2 14.24 17.09 7.35
CA PHE A 2 15.22 16.82 8.40
C PHE A 2 16.64 16.96 7.82
N GLU A 3 17.55 17.54 8.60
CA GLU A 3 18.97 17.72 8.24
C GLU A 3 19.83 17.14 9.37
N ALA A 4 20.58 16.08 9.09
CA ALA A 4 21.48 15.44 10.06
C ALA A 4 22.50 16.45 10.61
N GLY A 5 22.77 16.37 11.91
CA GLY A 5 23.71 17.27 12.61
C GLY A 5 23.17 18.68 12.91
N LYS A 6 22.00 19.07 12.40
CA LYS A 6 21.37 20.34 12.74
C LYS A 6 20.71 20.27 14.13
N LYS A 7 20.87 21.35 14.90
CA LYS A 7 20.17 21.49 16.19
C LYS A 7 18.75 22.01 15.98
N TYR A 8 17.83 21.39 16.65
CA TYR A 8 16.41 21.72 16.64
C TYR A 8 15.95 22.15 18.02
N SER A 9 14.94 23.01 18.06
CA SER A 9 14.31 23.53 19.26
C SER A 9 12.94 22.87 19.49
N ALA A 10 12.44 22.91 20.71
CA ALA A 10 11.07 22.49 21.01
C ALA A 10 10.06 23.23 20.10
N GLY A 11 9.14 22.49 19.50
CA GLY A 11 8.16 22.99 18.54
C GLY A 11 8.61 22.94 17.07
N ASP A 12 9.90 22.74 16.80
CA ASP A 12 10.36 22.57 15.41
C ASP A 12 9.76 21.30 14.79
N LYS A 13 9.34 21.41 13.54
CA LYS A 13 8.76 20.30 12.77
C LYS A 13 9.64 19.95 11.59
N VAL A 14 9.91 18.68 11.44
CA VAL A 14 10.73 18.16 10.34
C VAL A 14 10.11 16.89 9.75
N TYR A 15 10.55 16.52 8.55
CA TYR A 15 10.18 15.26 7.93
C TYR A 15 11.34 14.67 7.11
N LEU A 16 11.33 13.35 6.99
CA LEU A 16 12.22 12.56 6.14
C LEU A 16 11.38 11.72 5.18
N VAL A 17 11.70 11.77 3.89
CA VAL A 17 11.08 10.90 2.88
C VAL A 17 12.07 9.81 2.50
N ASN A 18 11.70 8.56 2.70
CA ASN A 18 12.49 7.42 2.28
C ASN A 18 12.01 6.91 0.92
N ARG A 19 12.78 7.13 -0.14
CA ARG A 19 12.60 6.62 -1.52
C ARG A 19 11.21 6.91 -2.13
N LYS A 20 10.55 7.99 -1.71
CA LYS A 20 9.16 8.33 -2.08
C LYS A 20 8.12 7.24 -1.73
N LYS A 21 8.46 6.30 -0.84
CA LYS A 21 7.58 5.17 -0.44
C LYS A 21 7.21 5.18 1.04
N SER A 22 7.96 5.91 1.88
CA SER A 22 7.65 6.07 3.31
C SER A 22 8.07 7.45 3.80
N VAL A 23 7.44 7.90 4.87
CA VAL A 23 7.64 9.23 5.45
C VAL A 23 7.76 9.11 6.97
N ILE A 24 8.72 9.82 7.55
CA ILE A 24 8.78 10.07 8.98
C ILE A 24 8.58 11.56 9.20
N ALA A 25 7.63 11.92 10.07
CA ALA A 25 7.40 13.30 10.50
C ALA A 25 7.67 13.42 12.00
N THR A 26 8.28 14.53 12.44
CA THR A 26 8.69 14.71 13.83
C THR A 26 8.42 16.13 14.28
N THR A 27 7.86 16.28 15.49
CA THR A 27 7.78 17.55 16.22
C THR A 27 8.63 17.44 17.48
N PHE A 28 9.64 18.30 17.61
CA PHE A 28 10.56 18.28 18.75
C PHE A 28 9.87 18.72 20.04
N GLY A 29 10.05 17.93 21.09
CA GLY A 29 9.53 18.21 22.42
C GLY A 29 10.46 19.11 23.24
N SER A 30 9.95 19.56 24.40
CA SER A 30 10.75 20.32 25.39
C SER A 30 11.70 19.46 26.21
N LYS A 31 11.44 18.15 26.29
CA LYS A 31 12.29 17.17 26.97
C LYS A 31 13.31 16.57 26.01
N SER A 32 14.43 16.12 26.59
CA SER A 32 15.42 15.35 25.86
C SER A 32 14.80 14.09 25.25
N VAL A 33 15.24 13.69 24.06
CA VAL A 33 14.83 12.43 23.42
C VAL A 33 15.22 11.20 24.27
N GLU A 34 16.20 11.29 25.17
CA GLU A 34 16.53 10.21 26.11
C GLU A 34 15.38 9.87 27.07
N GLU A 35 14.48 10.82 27.34
CA GLU A 35 13.30 10.58 28.16
C GLU A 35 12.21 9.79 27.42
N GLY A 36 12.46 9.47 26.16
CA GLY A 36 11.64 8.67 25.28
C GLY A 36 10.83 9.50 24.27
N LEU A 37 10.62 8.89 23.12
CA LEU A 37 9.81 9.40 22.03
C LEU A 37 8.34 8.98 22.18
N ARG A 38 7.46 9.69 21.53
CA ARG A 38 6.06 9.26 21.30
C ARG A 38 5.92 8.91 19.84
N LEU A 39 6.04 7.61 19.57
CA LEU A 39 6.00 7.04 18.23
C LEU A 39 4.56 6.75 17.85
N ASN A 40 4.20 7.04 16.61
CA ASN A 40 2.93 6.67 16.00
C ASN A 40 3.22 6.05 14.63
N GLY A 41 2.78 4.83 14.39
CA GLY A 41 3.03 4.09 13.16
C GLY A 41 1.75 3.70 12.45
N ALA A 42 1.72 3.86 11.12
CA ALA A 42 0.68 3.36 10.24
C ALA A 42 1.30 2.99 8.90
N HIS A 43 0.64 2.12 8.10
CA HIS A 43 1.15 1.82 6.77
C HIS A 43 0.41 2.60 5.67
N ILE A 44 1.05 2.72 4.52
CA ILE A 44 0.53 3.48 3.37
C ILE A 44 0.48 2.67 2.07
N ASP A 45 1.00 1.45 2.09
CA ASP A 45 0.81 0.50 1.00
C ASP A 45 -0.55 -0.19 1.11
N SER A 46 -1.01 -0.76 0.00
CA SER A 46 -2.27 -1.51 -0.09
C SER A 46 -2.11 -2.66 -1.07
N PRO A 47 -2.90 -3.73 -0.94
CA PRO A 47 -2.85 -4.88 -1.85
C PRO A 47 -3.11 -4.47 -3.30
N ARG A 48 -2.34 -5.03 -4.24
CA ARG A 48 -2.36 -4.65 -5.65
C ARG A 48 -1.85 -5.76 -6.56
N LEU A 49 -1.79 -5.49 -7.86
CA LEU A 49 -1.10 -6.35 -8.83
C LEU A 49 0.18 -5.65 -9.28
N ASP A 50 1.34 -6.29 -9.07
CA ASP A 50 2.62 -5.81 -9.57
C ASP A 50 2.95 -6.48 -10.90
N LEU A 51 3.59 -5.77 -11.84
CA LEU A 51 4.07 -6.37 -13.07
C LEU A 51 5.27 -7.29 -12.80
N LYS A 52 5.30 -8.44 -13.46
CA LYS A 52 6.49 -9.30 -13.49
C LYS A 52 7.61 -8.63 -14.30
N PRO A 53 8.89 -9.02 -14.13
CA PRO A 53 10.01 -8.37 -14.83
C PRO A 53 9.93 -8.37 -16.36
N ASN A 54 9.34 -9.41 -16.96
CA ASN A 54 9.03 -9.49 -18.39
C ASN A 54 7.51 -9.61 -18.56
N PRO A 55 6.77 -8.49 -18.47
CA PRO A 55 5.33 -8.57 -18.32
C PRO A 55 4.58 -8.67 -19.65
N VAL A 56 5.11 -8.12 -20.75
CA VAL A 56 4.37 -7.93 -22.00
C VAL A 56 4.41 -9.19 -22.84
N TYR A 57 3.25 -9.70 -23.23
CA TYR A 57 3.13 -10.81 -24.15
C TYR A 57 1.87 -10.71 -25.00
N GLU A 58 1.89 -11.36 -26.15
CA GLU A 58 0.72 -11.51 -27.02
C GLU A 58 0.30 -12.98 -27.07
N LYS A 59 -1.02 -13.22 -27.05
CA LYS A 59 -1.60 -14.54 -27.29
C LYS A 59 -2.98 -14.38 -27.90
N SER A 60 -3.22 -15.11 -29.03
CA SER A 60 -4.50 -15.09 -29.74
C SER A 60 -4.97 -13.69 -30.09
N ASP A 61 -4.09 -12.88 -30.66
CA ASP A 61 -4.32 -11.50 -31.10
C ASP A 61 -4.77 -10.55 -29.96
N LEU A 62 -4.34 -10.84 -28.73
CA LEU A 62 -4.53 -10.00 -27.54
C LEU A 62 -3.21 -9.78 -26.85
N ALA A 63 -2.92 -8.53 -26.48
CA ALA A 63 -1.76 -8.17 -25.69
C ALA A 63 -2.11 -8.09 -24.20
N TYR A 64 -1.22 -8.60 -23.37
CA TYR A 64 -1.40 -8.69 -21.93
C TYR A 64 -0.18 -8.24 -21.17
N PHE A 65 -0.41 -7.77 -19.91
CA PHE A 65 0.59 -7.76 -18.86
C PHE A 65 0.49 -9.01 -17.99
N LYS A 66 1.63 -9.65 -17.74
CA LYS A 66 1.79 -10.70 -16.74
C LYS A 66 2.02 -10.07 -15.39
N THR A 67 1.19 -10.43 -14.41
CA THR A 67 1.25 -9.86 -13.06
C THR A 67 1.50 -10.92 -11.99
N HIS A 68 1.78 -10.47 -10.80
CA HIS A 68 1.59 -11.21 -9.56
C HIS A 68 0.88 -10.31 -8.53
N TYR A 69 0.16 -10.90 -7.61
CA TYR A 69 -0.50 -10.12 -6.56
C TYR A 69 0.48 -9.81 -5.41
N TYR A 70 0.30 -8.64 -4.85
CA TYR A 70 1.01 -8.09 -3.70
C TYR A 70 0.03 -7.99 -2.53
N GLY A 71 0.40 -8.52 -1.34
CA GLY A 71 -0.45 -8.54 -0.17
C GLY A 71 -1.59 -9.57 -0.23
N GLY A 72 -2.49 -9.49 0.72
CA GLY A 72 -3.62 -10.40 0.86
C GLY A 72 -4.84 -9.96 0.05
N ILE A 73 -5.06 -10.53 -1.14
CA ILE A 73 -6.22 -10.21 -1.98
C ILE A 73 -7.24 -11.35 -2.06
N ARG A 74 -8.50 -10.99 -2.21
CA ARG A 74 -9.54 -11.90 -2.69
C ARG A 74 -9.57 -11.86 -4.20
N LYS A 75 -8.81 -12.75 -4.85
CA LYS A 75 -8.53 -12.73 -6.29
C LYS A 75 -9.77 -12.59 -7.19
N TYR A 76 -10.89 -13.20 -6.79
CA TYR A 76 -12.14 -13.13 -7.56
C TYR A 76 -12.70 -11.70 -7.69
N GLN A 77 -12.40 -10.80 -6.74
CA GLN A 77 -12.84 -9.40 -6.81
C GLN A 77 -12.09 -8.58 -7.85
N TRP A 78 -10.97 -9.08 -8.34
CA TRP A 78 -10.13 -8.40 -9.33
C TRP A 78 -10.53 -8.71 -10.77
N GLY A 79 -11.34 -9.76 -10.99
CA GLY A 79 -11.92 -10.07 -12.30
C GLY A 79 -12.91 -9.00 -12.75
N ALA A 80 -12.80 -8.57 -14.00
CA ALA A 80 -13.63 -7.54 -14.64
C ALA A 80 -13.63 -6.15 -13.95
N THR A 81 -12.79 -5.93 -12.94
CA THR A 81 -12.64 -4.64 -12.29
C THR A 81 -11.76 -3.71 -13.14
N PRO A 82 -12.19 -2.46 -13.41
CA PRO A 82 -11.33 -1.47 -14.04
C PRO A 82 -10.10 -1.18 -13.18
N LEU A 83 -8.92 -1.20 -13.80
CA LEU A 83 -7.63 -0.97 -13.16
C LEU A 83 -6.94 0.24 -13.77
N SER A 84 -6.26 1.02 -12.94
CA SER A 84 -5.30 2.05 -13.32
C SER A 84 -3.88 1.53 -13.12
N MET A 85 -2.92 2.12 -13.84
CA MET A 85 -1.52 1.73 -13.83
C MET A 85 -0.66 2.88 -13.29
N HIS A 86 0.14 2.60 -12.29
CA HIS A 86 1.01 3.57 -11.62
C HIS A 86 2.42 3.01 -11.42
N GLY A 87 3.37 3.89 -11.23
CA GLY A 87 4.71 3.51 -10.79
C GLY A 87 5.82 4.26 -11.48
N VAL A 88 7.00 3.65 -11.48
CA VAL A 88 8.21 4.26 -12.05
C VAL A 88 8.98 3.26 -12.90
N ILE A 89 9.61 3.77 -13.94
CA ILE A 89 10.53 3.03 -14.79
C ILE A 89 11.88 3.73 -14.78
N VAL A 90 12.94 3.00 -14.46
CA VAL A 90 14.30 3.51 -14.53
C VAL A 90 14.91 3.08 -15.87
N LYS A 91 15.08 4.03 -16.79
CA LYS A 91 15.70 3.77 -18.10
C LYS A 91 17.17 3.40 -17.95
N LYS A 92 17.75 2.79 -18.97
CA LYS A 92 19.19 2.48 -19.02
C LYS A 92 20.09 3.71 -18.83
N SER A 93 19.62 4.89 -19.21
CA SER A 93 20.30 6.17 -19.00
C SER A 93 20.36 6.63 -17.54
N GLY A 94 19.57 6.01 -16.65
CA GLY A 94 19.37 6.48 -15.28
C GLY A 94 18.17 7.45 -15.14
N GLU A 95 17.53 7.83 -16.23
CA GLU A 95 16.31 8.63 -16.21
C GLU A 95 15.16 7.87 -15.54
N ILE A 96 14.46 8.53 -14.64
CA ILE A 96 13.27 7.99 -13.96
C ILE A 96 12.03 8.56 -14.64
N VAL A 97 11.18 7.68 -15.15
CA VAL A 97 9.90 8.00 -15.78
C VAL A 97 8.78 7.59 -14.83
N GLU A 98 7.95 8.54 -14.44
CA GLU A 98 6.72 8.27 -13.68
C GLU A 98 5.61 7.88 -14.65
N VAL A 99 4.94 6.76 -14.36
CA VAL A 99 3.83 6.23 -15.16
C VAL A 99 2.53 6.41 -14.38
N ASN A 100 1.53 6.99 -15.05
CA ASN A 100 0.17 7.12 -14.53
C ASN A 100 -0.82 7.05 -15.69
N ILE A 101 -1.67 6.00 -15.72
CA ILE A 101 -2.71 5.80 -16.72
C ILE A 101 -3.96 5.27 -16.02
N GLY A 102 -5.11 5.87 -16.30
CA GLY A 102 -6.41 5.42 -15.79
C GLY A 102 -7.04 6.33 -14.75
N GLU A 103 -6.40 7.46 -14.42
CA GLU A 103 -6.90 8.41 -13.42
C GLU A 103 -7.49 9.69 -14.04
N GLN A 104 -7.01 10.07 -15.22
CA GLN A 104 -7.44 11.31 -15.88
C GLN A 104 -8.68 11.04 -16.75
N GLU A 105 -9.52 12.06 -16.95
CA GLU A 105 -10.61 11.96 -17.90
C GLU A 105 -10.08 11.69 -19.31
N GLY A 106 -10.65 10.65 -19.95
CA GLY A 106 -10.19 10.15 -21.24
C GLY A 106 -9.04 9.15 -21.22
N ASP A 107 -8.44 8.86 -20.07
CA ASP A 107 -7.47 7.77 -19.95
C ASP A 107 -8.15 6.40 -20.17
N PRO A 108 -7.48 5.46 -20.86
CA PRO A 108 -7.92 4.07 -20.86
C PRO A 108 -7.73 3.43 -19.49
N VAL A 109 -8.59 2.47 -19.17
CA VAL A 109 -8.41 1.57 -18.02
C VAL A 109 -8.06 0.17 -18.49
N PHE A 110 -7.54 -0.64 -17.59
CA PHE A 110 -7.16 -2.02 -17.82
C PHE A 110 -8.08 -2.97 -17.06
N CYS A 111 -8.08 -4.26 -17.36
CA CYS A 111 -8.80 -5.23 -16.54
C CYS A 111 -8.20 -6.64 -16.65
N VAL A 112 -8.43 -7.42 -15.61
CA VAL A 112 -8.31 -8.88 -15.66
C VAL A 112 -9.62 -9.43 -16.23
N THR A 113 -9.55 -10.24 -17.26
CA THR A 113 -10.76 -10.87 -17.85
C THR A 113 -11.29 -11.97 -16.92
N ASP A 114 -12.62 -12.17 -16.93
CA ASP A 114 -13.27 -13.27 -16.25
C ASP A 114 -14.25 -13.99 -17.18
N LEU A 115 -14.69 -15.19 -16.79
CA LEU A 115 -15.63 -15.98 -17.55
C LEU A 115 -17.07 -15.53 -17.31
N LEU A 116 -17.84 -15.47 -18.37
CA LEU A 116 -19.29 -15.33 -18.26
C LEU A 116 -19.92 -16.64 -17.72
N PRO A 117 -21.10 -16.58 -17.09
CA PRO A 117 -21.69 -17.74 -16.40
C PRO A 117 -21.82 -19.00 -17.27
N HIS A 118 -22.09 -18.84 -18.54
CA HIS A 118 -22.26 -19.97 -19.46
C HIS A 118 -20.98 -20.76 -19.74
N LEU A 119 -19.81 -20.17 -19.51
CA LEU A 119 -18.49 -20.80 -19.70
C LEU A 119 -17.81 -21.17 -18.38
N ALA A 120 -18.37 -20.76 -17.24
CA ALA A 120 -17.74 -20.85 -15.92
C ALA A 120 -18.01 -22.17 -15.18
N ALA A 121 -18.54 -23.20 -15.82
CA ALA A 121 -18.94 -24.45 -15.13
C ALA A 121 -17.80 -25.08 -14.32
N GLU A 122 -16.59 -25.19 -14.87
CA GLU A 122 -15.42 -25.69 -14.17
C GLU A 122 -14.93 -24.71 -13.10
N GLN A 123 -14.88 -23.42 -13.42
CA GLN A 123 -14.45 -22.37 -12.51
C GLN A 123 -15.33 -22.32 -11.24
N ASN A 124 -16.65 -22.49 -11.41
CA ASN A 124 -17.62 -22.51 -10.31
C ASN A 124 -17.44 -23.67 -9.34
N MET A 125 -16.79 -24.75 -9.79
CA MET A 125 -16.48 -25.90 -8.92
C MET A 125 -15.18 -25.73 -8.12
N ARG A 126 -14.42 -24.68 -8.37
CA ARG A 126 -13.19 -24.38 -7.62
C ARG A 126 -13.54 -23.81 -6.23
N PRO A 127 -12.71 -24.05 -5.20
CA PRO A 127 -12.81 -23.27 -3.97
C PRO A 127 -12.75 -21.77 -4.27
N LEU A 128 -13.51 -20.95 -3.56
CA LEU A 128 -13.60 -19.49 -3.83
C LEU A 128 -12.22 -18.80 -3.88
N LYS A 129 -11.26 -19.24 -3.05
CA LYS A 129 -9.88 -18.74 -3.07
C LYS A 129 -9.15 -18.97 -4.40
N ASP A 130 -9.60 -19.92 -5.21
CA ASP A 130 -9.03 -20.35 -6.49
C ASP A 130 -10.00 -20.11 -7.66
N GLY A 131 -11.12 -19.43 -7.44
CA GLY A 131 -12.08 -19.02 -8.47
C GLY A 131 -11.35 -18.29 -9.62
N LEU A 132 -10.48 -17.32 -9.27
CA LEU A 132 -9.38 -16.86 -10.10
C LEU A 132 -8.07 -17.29 -9.44
N LYS A 133 -7.18 -17.95 -10.19
CA LYS A 133 -5.85 -18.32 -9.72
C LYS A 133 -4.88 -17.15 -9.87
N GLY A 134 -3.81 -17.11 -9.09
CA GLY A 134 -2.79 -16.06 -9.20
C GLY A 134 -2.21 -15.92 -10.61
N GLU A 135 -1.98 -17.05 -11.31
CA GLU A 135 -1.46 -17.06 -12.68
C GLU A 135 -2.51 -16.68 -13.75
N GLU A 136 -3.78 -16.57 -13.38
CA GLU A 136 -4.87 -16.10 -14.23
C GLU A 136 -5.10 -14.58 -14.14
N LEU A 137 -4.43 -13.89 -13.20
CA LEU A 137 -4.49 -12.43 -13.05
C LEU A 137 -3.65 -11.71 -14.12
N ASN A 138 -3.94 -12.00 -15.40
CA ASN A 138 -3.30 -11.34 -16.53
C ASN A 138 -4.17 -10.17 -16.98
N VAL A 139 -3.55 -9.02 -17.16
CA VAL A 139 -4.25 -7.77 -17.46
C VAL A 139 -4.21 -7.52 -18.96
N ILE A 140 -5.38 -7.38 -19.58
CA ILE A 140 -5.49 -7.06 -21.02
C ILE A 140 -5.08 -5.59 -21.25
N ILE A 141 -4.25 -5.37 -22.29
CA ILE A 141 -3.71 -4.05 -22.63
C ILE A 141 -3.97 -3.64 -24.08
N GLY A 142 -4.41 -4.55 -24.95
CA GLY A 142 -4.72 -4.23 -26.33
C GLY A 142 -5.24 -5.39 -27.13
N SER A 143 -5.90 -5.07 -28.26
CA SER A 143 -6.47 -6.04 -29.22
C SER A 143 -6.35 -5.58 -30.68
N ILE A 144 -5.78 -4.39 -30.93
CA ILE A 144 -5.59 -3.87 -32.27
C ILE A 144 -4.16 -4.16 -32.73
N PRO A 145 -3.97 -4.80 -33.90
CA PRO A 145 -2.64 -5.07 -34.42
C PRO A 145 -1.99 -3.80 -35.00
N TYR A 146 -0.69 -3.69 -34.85
CA TYR A 146 0.11 -2.76 -35.65
C TYR A 146 0.05 -3.18 -37.12
N VAL A 147 -0.26 -2.23 -38.00
CA VAL A 147 -0.40 -2.48 -39.42
C VAL A 147 0.88 -2.06 -40.17
N ASP A 148 1.56 -3.02 -40.76
CA ASP A 148 2.75 -2.81 -41.61
C ASP A 148 2.72 -3.78 -42.79
N GLU A 149 3.45 -3.48 -43.87
CA GLU A 149 3.66 -4.38 -44.99
C GLU A 149 4.49 -5.62 -44.62
N ALA A 150 5.32 -5.52 -43.57
CA ALA A 150 6.10 -6.64 -43.05
C ALA A 150 5.24 -7.58 -42.18
N LYS A 151 5.53 -8.89 -42.27
CA LYS A 151 4.93 -9.88 -41.33
C LYS A 151 5.53 -9.73 -39.94
N ILE A 152 4.79 -9.06 -39.06
CA ILE A 152 5.16 -8.89 -37.64
C ILE A 152 4.65 -10.10 -36.86
N LYS A 153 5.49 -10.64 -35.95
CA LYS A 153 5.17 -11.85 -35.20
C LYS A 153 4.14 -11.59 -34.07
N GLU A 154 4.21 -10.43 -33.41
CA GLU A 154 3.36 -10.03 -32.28
C GLU A 154 2.84 -8.60 -32.52
N PRO A 155 1.92 -8.40 -33.50
CA PRO A 155 1.56 -7.05 -33.95
C PRO A 155 0.74 -6.27 -32.90
N VAL A 156 -0.08 -6.94 -32.07
CA VAL A 156 -0.87 -6.28 -31.03
C VAL A 156 0.03 -5.83 -29.88
N LYS A 157 0.97 -6.67 -29.48
CA LYS A 157 2.00 -6.30 -28.50
C LYS A 157 2.83 -5.11 -29.01
N LEU A 158 3.20 -5.13 -30.29
CA LEU A 158 3.99 -4.04 -30.87
C LEU A 158 3.24 -2.70 -30.78
N LEU A 159 1.94 -2.67 -31.13
CA LEU A 159 1.15 -1.44 -31.02
C LEU A 159 1.04 -0.97 -29.55
N ALA A 160 0.80 -1.88 -28.62
CA ALA A 160 0.74 -1.53 -27.19
C ALA A 160 2.07 -0.92 -26.68
N LEU A 161 3.21 -1.52 -27.09
CA LEU A 161 4.53 -0.98 -26.77
C LEU A 161 4.82 0.36 -27.45
N GLN A 162 4.35 0.56 -28.69
CA GLN A 162 4.48 1.84 -29.37
C GLN A 162 3.71 2.94 -28.65
N LEU A 163 2.47 2.71 -28.23
CA LEU A 163 1.67 3.68 -27.48
C LEU A 163 2.34 4.06 -26.16
N LEU A 164 2.94 3.10 -25.45
CA LEU A 164 3.72 3.36 -24.25
C LEU A 164 5.01 4.13 -24.56
N ASN A 165 5.65 3.83 -25.69
CA ASN A 165 6.84 4.57 -26.13
C ASN A 165 6.50 6.03 -26.49
N GLU A 166 5.43 6.25 -27.22
CA GLU A 166 4.96 7.60 -27.58
C GLU A 166 4.63 8.46 -26.36
N ARG A 167 4.00 7.85 -25.33
CA ARG A 167 3.61 8.57 -24.12
C ARG A 167 4.75 8.79 -23.11
N TYR A 168 5.64 7.80 -22.97
CA TYR A 168 6.65 7.76 -21.90
C TYR A 168 8.09 7.60 -22.40
N GLY A 169 8.31 7.36 -23.67
CA GLY A 169 9.63 7.11 -24.26
C GLY A 169 10.29 5.82 -23.71
N ILE A 170 9.51 4.82 -23.33
CA ILE A 170 9.97 3.53 -22.78
C ILE A 170 9.94 2.45 -23.84
N THR A 171 10.76 1.42 -23.65
CA THR A 171 10.83 0.22 -24.48
C THR A 171 10.51 -1.02 -23.65
N GLU A 172 10.27 -2.17 -24.29
CA GLU A 172 10.02 -3.44 -23.60
C GLU A 172 11.14 -3.79 -22.59
N ALA A 173 12.39 -3.53 -22.95
CA ALA A 173 13.55 -3.80 -22.08
C ALA A 173 13.57 -2.96 -20.80
N ASP A 174 12.89 -1.83 -20.75
CA ASP A 174 12.85 -0.96 -19.59
C ASP A 174 11.94 -1.51 -18.49
N PHE A 175 10.98 -2.37 -18.81
CA PHE A 175 10.14 -3.04 -17.80
C PHE A 175 10.92 -3.88 -16.81
N PHE A 176 12.10 -4.40 -17.18
CA PHE A 176 12.94 -5.14 -16.25
C PHE A 176 13.41 -4.29 -15.05
N ARG A 177 13.43 -2.97 -15.20
CA ARG A 177 13.79 -2.00 -14.15
C ARG A 177 12.60 -1.14 -13.73
N ALA A 178 11.40 -1.65 -13.97
CA ALA A 178 10.15 -0.97 -13.60
C ALA A 178 9.64 -1.46 -12.26
N GLU A 179 9.01 -0.57 -11.53
CA GLU A 179 8.16 -0.84 -10.39
C GLU A 179 6.78 -0.29 -10.76
N ILE A 180 5.95 -1.14 -11.38
CA ILE A 180 4.64 -0.79 -11.91
C ILE A 180 3.57 -1.61 -11.23
N GLU A 181 2.56 -0.93 -10.78
CA GLU A 181 1.44 -1.40 -9.98
C GLU A 181 0.12 -1.16 -10.75
N LEU A 182 -0.79 -2.13 -10.67
CA LEU A 182 -2.17 -2.00 -11.15
C LEU A 182 -3.10 -2.05 -9.95
N VAL A 183 -3.95 -1.03 -9.83
CA VAL A 183 -4.86 -0.84 -8.73
C VAL A 183 -6.28 -0.55 -9.23
N PRO A 184 -7.35 -0.78 -8.44
CA PRO A 184 -8.70 -0.41 -8.85
C PRO A 184 -8.81 1.06 -9.22
N ALA A 185 -9.34 1.35 -10.41
CA ALA A 185 -9.51 2.70 -10.96
C ALA A 185 -10.74 3.45 -10.39
N HIS A 186 -11.41 2.87 -9.40
CA HIS A 186 -12.58 3.48 -8.78
C HIS A 186 -12.19 4.69 -7.93
N LYS A 187 -12.87 5.81 -8.16
CA LYS A 187 -12.74 7.00 -7.31
C LYS A 187 -13.41 6.77 -5.96
N ALA A 188 -12.89 7.42 -4.92
CA ALA A 188 -13.55 7.47 -3.63
C ALA A 188 -14.99 8.01 -3.77
N SER A 189 -15.93 7.39 -3.08
CA SER A 189 -17.34 7.73 -3.15
C SER A 189 -18.01 7.62 -1.78
N ASP A 190 -19.00 8.45 -1.56
CA ASP A 190 -19.87 8.32 -0.41
C ASP A 190 -20.71 7.03 -0.51
N VAL A 191 -20.85 6.33 0.60
CA VAL A 191 -21.63 5.10 0.71
C VAL A 191 -22.78 5.30 1.71
N GLY A 192 -23.94 4.77 1.36
CA GLY A 192 -25.20 4.93 2.10
C GLY A 192 -26.02 6.14 1.63
N LEU A 193 -27.33 6.11 1.86
CA LEU A 193 -28.22 7.22 1.52
C LEU A 193 -27.92 8.49 2.31
N ASP A 194 -27.41 8.33 3.52
CA ASP A 194 -26.98 9.38 4.43
C ASP A 194 -25.53 9.83 4.20
N ARG A 195 -24.82 9.20 3.24
CA ARG A 195 -23.42 9.50 2.89
C ARG A 195 -22.45 9.43 4.08
N SER A 196 -22.74 8.55 5.04
CA SER A 196 -22.02 8.45 6.32
C SER A 196 -20.72 7.65 6.25
N MET A 197 -20.47 6.98 5.13
CA MET A 197 -19.26 6.16 4.92
C MET A 197 -18.57 6.55 3.63
N ILE A 198 -17.27 6.29 3.55
CA ILE A 198 -16.45 6.49 2.35
C ILE A 198 -16.01 5.13 1.82
N GLY A 199 -16.41 4.80 0.61
CA GLY A 199 -15.89 3.65 -0.14
C GLY A 199 -14.73 4.06 -1.02
N ALA A 200 -13.57 3.47 -0.81
CA ALA A 200 -12.37 3.75 -1.60
C ALA A 200 -11.40 2.58 -1.52
N TYR A 201 -10.58 2.41 -2.56
CA TYR A 201 -9.40 1.58 -2.51
C TYR A 201 -8.34 2.21 -1.59
N GLY A 202 -7.66 1.37 -0.80
CA GLY A 202 -6.57 1.82 0.06
C GLY A 202 -7.00 2.46 1.38
N GLN A 203 -8.27 2.29 1.81
CA GLN A 203 -8.70 2.69 3.16
C GLN A 203 -7.88 1.98 4.25
N ASP A 204 -7.50 0.75 4.00
CA ASP A 204 -6.50 0.00 4.72
C ASP A 204 -5.11 0.33 4.12
N ASP A 205 -4.23 1.09 4.78
CA ASP A 205 -4.45 1.74 6.10
C ASP A 205 -4.34 3.27 6.00
N ARG A 206 -4.71 3.85 4.87
CA ARG A 206 -4.60 5.30 4.66
C ARG A 206 -5.48 6.12 5.61
N VAL A 207 -6.55 5.55 6.15
CA VAL A 207 -7.37 6.24 7.13
C VAL A 207 -6.60 6.46 8.44
N CYS A 208 -5.85 5.47 8.92
CA CYS A 208 -5.01 5.64 10.10
C CYS A 208 -3.76 6.48 9.78
N ALA A 209 -3.15 6.26 8.61
CA ALA A 209 -2.00 7.06 8.17
C ALA A 209 -2.34 8.56 8.07
N TYR A 210 -3.50 8.90 7.49
CA TYR A 210 -3.97 10.28 7.41
C TYR A 210 -4.19 10.91 8.78
N THR A 211 -4.91 10.22 9.67
CA THR A 211 -5.19 10.74 11.00
C THR A 211 -3.92 10.85 11.86
N ALA A 212 -2.99 9.92 11.74
CA ALA A 212 -1.68 9.98 12.38
C ALA A 212 -0.85 11.18 11.90
N LEU A 213 -0.82 11.40 10.59
CA LEU A 213 -0.12 12.55 9.99
C LEU A 213 -0.74 13.88 10.44
N MET A 214 -2.07 13.99 10.42
CA MET A 214 -2.76 15.20 10.85
C MET A 214 -2.50 15.50 12.33
N ALA A 215 -2.53 14.48 13.19
CA ALA A 215 -2.16 14.64 14.59
C ALA A 215 -0.74 15.17 14.78
N GLU A 216 0.23 14.68 13.99
CA GLU A 216 1.61 15.18 14.01
C GLU A 216 1.70 16.64 13.54
N ILE A 217 0.99 16.97 12.45
CA ILE A 217 0.98 18.33 11.87
C ILE A 217 0.35 19.33 12.85
N GLU A 218 -0.71 18.95 13.56
CA GLU A 218 -1.45 19.78 14.51
C GLU A 218 -0.78 19.85 15.91
N THR A 219 0.16 18.95 16.21
CA THR A 219 0.87 18.94 17.49
C THR A 219 1.71 20.23 17.64
N GLU A 220 1.46 20.98 18.69
CA GLU A 220 2.20 22.20 19.03
C GLU A 220 2.91 22.06 20.39
N ASN A 221 4.19 22.43 20.44
CA ASN A 221 5.01 22.47 21.65
C ASN A 221 4.86 21.24 22.57
N PRO A 222 5.05 20.00 22.05
CA PRO A 222 4.87 18.80 22.85
C PRO A 222 5.91 18.71 23.97
N VAL A 223 5.58 18.03 25.05
CA VAL A 223 6.54 17.76 26.15
C VAL A 223 7.59 16.75 25.67
N TYR A 224 7.19 15.69 25.04
CA TYR A 224 8.07 14.68 24.46
C TYR A 224 8.13 14.85 22.95
N THR A 225 9.27 14.59 22.36
CA THR A 225 9.37 14.56 20.90
C THR A 225 8.44 13.49 20.31
N THR A 226 7.56 13.90 19.39
CA THR A 226 6.66 13.00 18.66
C THR A 226 7.27 12.59 17.34
N VAL A 227 7.03 11.35 16.91
CA VAL A 227 7.52 10.82 15.66
C VAL A 227 6.43 9.97 15.01
N THR A 228 5.92 10.41 13.88
CA THR A 228 4.94 9.67 13.09
C THR A 228 5.64 8.99 11.93
N ILE A 229 5.49 7.68 11.82
CA ILE A 229 6.12 6.81 10.83
C ILE A 229 5.04 6.26 9.92
N LEU A 230 5.06 6.69 8.66
CA LEU A 230 4.18 6.16 7.61
C LEU A 230 5.01 5.23 6.73
N THR A 231 4.79 3.92 6.89
CA THR A 231 5.66 2.89 6.33
C THR A 231 5.06 2.22 5.10
N ASP A 232 5.92 1.69 4.25
CA ASP A 232 5.58 0.86 3.09
C ASP A 232 5.73 -0.63 3.44
N LYS A 233 5.14 -1.51 2.63
CA LYS A 233 5.34 -2.98 2.65
C LYS A 233 4.81 -3.73 3.88
N GLU A 234 3.89 -3.13 4.63
CA GLU A 234 3.21 -3.84 5.72
C GLU A 234 2.49 -5.08 5.20
N GLU A 235 1.78 -4.95 4.09
CA GLU A 235 0.95 -5.98 3.45
C GLU A 235 1.72 -7.26 3.03
N ILE A 236 3.05 -7.17 2.97
CA ILE A 236 3.93 -8.31 2.67
C ILE A 236 4.90 -8.62 3.81
N GLY A 237 4.62 -8.14 5.03
CA GLY A 237 5.41 -8.41 6.24
C GLY A 237 6.55 -7.42 6.48
N SER A 238 6.41 -6.18 6.05
CA SER A 238 7.34 -5.05 6.30
C SER A 238 8.78 -5.28 5.81
N VAL A 239 8.97 -6.13 4.81
CA VAL A 239 10.29 -6.48 4.25
C VAL A 239 10.78 -5.44 3.23
N GLY A 240 12.11 -5.44 2.99
CA GLY A 240 12.75 -4.53 2.03
C GLY A 240 13.11 -3.17 2.63
N ASN A 241 13.76 -2.33 1.84
CA ASN A 241 14.42 -1.09 2.28
C ASN A 241 13.48 0.10 2.55
N THR A 242 12.19 -0.07 2.34
CA THR A 242 11.14 0.90 2.65
C THR A 242 10.15 0.39 3.70
N GLY A 243 10.23 -0.92 4.02
CA GLY A 243 9.46 -1.55 5.07
C GLY A 243 10.06 -1.34 6.46
N LEU A 244 9.25 -1.50 7.49
CA LEU A 244 9.63 -1.20 8.88
C LEU A 244 10.70 -2.17 9.44
N ASN A 245 10.90 -3.34 8.82
CA ASN A 245 11.96 -4.28 9.21
C ASN A 245 13.36 -3.86 8.73
N SER A 246 13.49 -2.78 7.97
CA SER A 246 14.77 -2.20 7.61
C SER A 246 15.24 -1.18 8.65
N ASP A 247 16.54 -0.89 8.65
CA ASP A 247 17.16 -0.03 9.68
C ASP A 247 16.86 1.48 9.48
N TYR A 248 16.09 1.89 8.47
CA TYR A 248 15.93 3.31 8.16
C TYR A 248 15.28 4.12 9.30
N VAL A 249 14.37 3.51 10.06
CA VAL A 249 13.76 4.16 11.24
C VAL A 249 14.76 4.24 12.38
N LEU A 250 15.54 3.17 12.59
CA LEU A 250 16.61 3.16 13.60
C LEU A 250 17.66 4.24 13.28
N HIS A 251 18.14 4.30 12.05
CA HIS A 251 19.10 5.32 11.61
C HIS A 251 18.55 6.75 11.80
N TYR A 252 17.26 6.95 11.50
CA TYR A 252 16.62 8.24 11.74
C TYR A 252 16.60 8.61 13.24
N VAL A 253 16.27 7.66 14.11
CA VAL A 253 16.27 7.89 15.57
C VAL A 253 17.70 8.11 16.11
N GLU A 254 18.70 7.43 15.54
CA GLU A 254 20.11 7.66 15.85
C GLU A 254 20.52 9.10 15.50
N GLU A 255 20.28 9.53 14.27
CA GLU A 255 20.56 10.90 13.82
C GLU A 255 19.79 11.96 14.65
N LEU A 256 18.54 11.67 15.03
CA LEU A 256 17.73 12.54 15.87
C LEU A 256 18.30 12.64 17.29
N ALA A 257 18.76 11.54 17.88
CA ALA A 257 19.43 11.53 19.19
C ALA A 257 20.77 12.31 19.14
N GLU A 258 21.54 12.16 18.07
CA GLU A 258 22.80 12.89 17.88
C GLU A 258 22.61 14.41 17.88
N THR A 259 21.50 14.93 17.36
CA THR A 259 21.20 16.38 17.36
C THR A 259 21.17 16.97 18.78
N GLN A 260 20.91 16.14 19.79
CA GLN A 260 20.83 16.51 21.20
C GLN A 260 21.99 15.93 22.05
N GLY A 261 22.91 15.16 21.46
CA GLY A 261 23.95 14.43 22.21
C GLY A 261 23.38 13.35 23.14
N ALA A 262 22.27 12.74 22.74
CA ALA A 262 21.49 11.80 23.52
C ALA A 262 21.87 10.33 23.25
N ASP A 263 21.66 9.44 24.25
CA ASP A 263 21.85 7.99 24.08
C ASP A 263 20.64 7.36 23.38
N VAL A 264 20.84 6.85 22.16
CA VAL A 264 19.79 6.25 21.34
C VAL A 264 19.13 5.04 22.00
N LYS A 265 19.90 4.20 22.69
CA LYS A 265 19.35 2.98 23.34
C LYS A 265 18.44 3.37 24.49
N ARG A 266 18.79 4.43 25.22
CA ARG A 266 17.96 4.97 26.27
C ARG A 266 16.71 5.62 25.72
N ALA A 267 16.84 6.41 24.65
CA ALA A 267 15.71 7.00 23.93
C ALA A 267 14.68 5.93 23.50
N LEU A 268 15.13 4.89 22.79
CA LEU A 268 14.26 3.80 22.34
C LEU A 268 13.61 3.04 23.50
N ARG A 269 14.38 2.71 24.56
CA ARG A 269 13.86 1.99 25.73
C ARG A 269 12.76 2.76 26.48
N ASN A 270 12.84 4.07 26.51
CA ASN A 270 11.90 4.94 27.21
C ASN A 270 10.74 5.38 26.30
N SER A 271 10.77 5.02 25.02
CA SER A 271 9.74 5.39 24.04
C SER A 271 8.46 4.58 24.21
N ILE A 272 7.35 5.17 23.78
CA ILE A 272 6.04 4.54 23.71
C ILE A 272 5.62 4.60 22.23
N CYS A 273 5.09 3.49 21.70
CA CYS A 273 4.62 3.41 20.33
C CYS A 273 3.12 3.09 20.30
N LEU A 274 2.37 3.87 19.52
CA LEU A 274 1.04 3.51 19.04
C LEU A 274 1.21 2.93 17.64
N SER A 275 0.80 1.68 17.43
CA SER A 275 0.73 1.08 16.11
C SER A 275 -0.72 1.13 15.65
N SER A 276 -0.99 1.93 14.64
CA SER A 276 -2.33 2.12 14.09
C SER A 276 -2.55 1.22 12.89
N ASP A 277 -3.75 0.70 12.76
CA ASP A 277 -4.22 -0.10 11.66
C ASP A 277 -5.75 -0.13 11.68
N VAL A 278 -6.40 -0.41 10.54
CA VAL A 278 -7.85 -0.53 10.51
C VAL A 278 -8.33 -1.80 11.19
N ASN A 279 -9.57 -1.76 11.66
CA ASN A 279 -10.23 -2.91 12.27
C ASN A 279 -11.55 -3.22 11.54
N ALA A 280 -11.85 -4.51 11.40
CA ALA A 280 -13.11 -4.97 10.85
C ALA A 280 -14.25 -4.72 11.85
N ALA A 281 -15.17 -3.81 11.54
CA ALA A 281 -16.39 -3.63 12.30
C ALA A 281 -17.31 -4.86 12.14
N TYR A 282 -18.09 -5.17 13.18
CA TYR A 282 -19.07 -6.25 13.15
C TYR A 282 -20.04 -6.06 11.99
N ASP A 283 -20.11 -7.09 11.13
CA ASP A 283 -21.04 -7.13 10.00
C ASP A 283 -22.13 -8.19 10.28
N PRO A 284 -23.39 -7.78 10.46
CA PRO A 284 -24.49 -8.70 10.72
C PRO A 284 -24.81 -9.64 9.55
N THR A 285 -24.29 -9.38 8.34
CA THR A 285 -24.40 -10.29 7.19
C THR A 285 -23.56 -11.54 7.39
N PHE A 286 -22.45 -11.41 8.13
CA PHE A 286 -21.50 -12.50 8.37
C PHE A 286 -21.21 -12.71 9.88
N PRO A 287 -22.24 -12.92 10.71
CA PRO A 287 -22.06 -12.93 12.17
C PRO A 287 -21.15 -14.05 12.67
N ASN A 288 -21.03 -15.13 11.91
CA ASN A 288 -20.27 -16.32 12.31
C ASN A 288 -18.73 -16.14 12.24
N VAL A 289 -18.24 -15.05 11.62
CA VAL A 289 -16.80 -14.77 11.55
C VAL A 289 -16.32 -13.90 12.71
N TYR A 290 -17.23 -13.37 13.54
CA TYR A 290 -16.94 -12.49 14.67
C TYR A 290 -17.21 -13.18 16.01
N GLU A 291 -16.51 -12.72 17.03
CA GLU A 291 -16.91 -12.89 18.43
C GLU A 291 -17.59 -11.58 18.86
N GLU A 292 -18.93 -11.58 18.89
CA GLU A 292 -19.75 -10.37 18.99
C GLU A 292 -19.42 -9.51 20.22
N ARG A 293 -19.15 -10.15 21.37
CA ARG A 293 -18.87 -9.45 22.64
C ARG A 293 -17.58 -8.61 22.58
N ASN A 294 -16.59 -9.03 21.79
CA ASN A 294 -15.29 -8.38 21.64
C ASN A 294 -15.10 -7.71 20.27
N SER A 295 -16.17 -7.57 19.50
CA SER A 295 -16.13 -6.88 18.21
C SER A 295 -16.31 -5.37 18.36
N CYS A 296 -15.72 -4.60 17.45
CA CYS A 296 -15.99 -3.19 17.31
C CYS A 296 -17.20 -2.96 16.39
N TYR A 297 -17.82 -1.80 16.51
CA TYR A 297 -19.01 -1.41 15.75
C TYR A 297 -18.79 -0.03 15.13
N LEU A 298 -19.36 0.17 13.94
CA LEU A 298 -19.33 1.49 13.30
C LEU A 298 -19.93 2.57 14.23
N ASN A 299 -19.41 3.79 14.14
CA ASN A 299 -19.87 4.98 14.89
C ASN A 299 -19.74 4.87 16.42
N LYS A 300 -18.85 3.99 16.91
CA LYS A 300 -18.60 3.84 18.38
C LYS A 300 -17.25 4.40 18.82
N GLY A 301 -16.52 5.10 17.95
CA GLY A 301 -15.24 5.73 18.24
C GLY A 301 -14.03 4.89 17.88
N CYS A 302 -12.85 5.32 18.34
CA CYS A 302 -11.60 4.62 18.10
C CYS A 302 -11.53 3.31 18.88
N VAL A 303 -10.88 2.31 18.28
CA VAL A 303 -10.70 0.99 18.89
C VAL A 303 -9.29 0.88 19.45
N LEU A 304 -9.19 0.54 20.74
CA LEU A 304 -7.94 0.11 21.36
C LEU A 304 -7.94 -1.41 21.46
N THR A 305 -7.03 -2.05 20.76
CA THR A 305 -6.93 -3.50 20.75
C THR A 305 -5.78 -3.99 21.61
N LYS A 306 -6.07 -4.95 22.49
CA LYS A 306 -5.05 -5.67 23.24
C LYS A 306 -4.37 -6.65 22.31
N CYS A 307 -3.03 -6.58 22.17
CA CYS A 307 -2.30 -7.57 21.42
C CYS A 307 -2.55 -8.97 21.99
N GLN A 308 -3.17 -9.85 21.21
CA GLN A 308 -3.27 -11.26 21.50
C GLN A 308 -2.29 -12.02 20.61
N ARG A 309 -1.54 -12.99 21.18
CA ARG A 309 -0.75 -13.90 20.37
C ARG A 309 -1.67 -14.61 19.38
N ARG A 310 -1.34 -14.60 18.08
CA ARG A 310 -1.94 -15.52 17.12
C ARG A 310 -1.77 -16.94 17.66
N SER A 311 -2.86 -17.58 18.02
CA SER A 311 -2.86 -19.03 18.23
C SER A 311 -2.81 -19.70 16.86
N ASP A 312 -1.93 -20.66 16.72
CA ASP A 312 -1.66 -21.39 15.50
C ASP A 312 -2.92 -21.96 14.85
N GLY A 313 -3.38 -21.33 13.79
CA GLY A 313 -3.98 -21.95 12.62
C GLY A 313 -5.09 -22.98 12.74
N LYS A 314 -6.00 -22.95 13.71
CA LYS A 314 -7.26 -23.71 13.60
C LYS A 314 -8.41 -22.97 14.26
N GLY A 315 -9.21 -22.28 13.43
CA GLY A 315 -10.62 -22.08 13.72
C GLY A 315 -10.98 -21.14 14.86
N HIS A 316 -10.33 -20.00 14.98
CA HIS A 316 -10.82 -18.92 15.85
C HIS A 316 -11.50 -17.84 15.03
N ARG A 317 -12.74 -17.48 15.44
CA ARG A 317 -13.45 -16.31 14.97
C ARG A 317 -12.56 -15.10 15.18
N HIS A 318 -12.56 -14.18 14.24
CA HIS A 318 -11.83 -12.92 14.36
C HIS A 318 -12.33 -12.19 15.63
N ASP A 319 -11.46 -11.97 16.59
CA ASP A 319 -11.75 -11.24 17.83
C ASP A 319 -11.52 -9.74 17.68
N GLY A 320 -11.82 -9.21 16.50
CA GLY A 320 -11.79 -7.77 16.25
C GLY A 320 -10.45 -7.07 16.53
N SER A 321 -9.33 -7.77 16.37
CA SER A 321 -8.03 -7.25 16.74
C SER A 321 -7.34 -6.50 15.60
N GLY A 322 -7.57 -5.22 15.48
CA GLY A 322 -6.76 -4.27 14.72
C GLY A 322 -6.22 -3.20 15.66
N GLY A 323 -4.97 -2.81 15.50
CA GLY A 323 -4.31 -1.80 16.31
C GLY A 323 -3.54 -2.35 17.52
N ARG A 324 -2.20 -2.28 17.47
CA ARG A 324 -1.33 -2.67 18.58
C ARG A 324 -0.94 -1.46 19.38
N VAL A 325 -1.33 -1.40 20.66
CA VAL A 325 -0.66 -0.55 21.63
C VAL A 325 0.42 -1.41 22.29
N LEU A 326 1.67 -1.20 21.92
CA LEU A 326 2.81 -1.75 22.64
C LEU A 326 3.15 -0.78 23.77
N ALA A 327 2.56 -0.99 24.93
CA ALA A 327 3.05 -0.41 26.16
C ALA A 327 3.86 -1.49 26.89
N ASP A 328 5.15 -1.55 26.63
CA ASP A 328 6.06 -2.25 27.51
C ASP A 328 6.52 -1.30 28.62
N ARG A 329 6.41 -1.81 29.87
CA ARG A 329 6.92 -1.18 31.07
C ARG A 329 8.43 -1.33 31.16
#